data_90d021cffd9ca73669de8a0335f02828
#
_entry.id   90d021cffd9ca73669de8a0335f02828
#
_cell.length_a   1.000
_cell.length_b   1.000
_cell.length_c   1.000
_cell.angle_alpha   90.00
_cell.angle_beta   90.00
_cell.angle_gamma   90.00
#
_symmetry.space_group_name_H-M   'P 1'
#
loop_
_entity.id
_entity.type
_entity.pdbx_description
1 polymer ?
#
loop_
_entity_poly.entity_id
_entity_poly.type
_entity_poly.pdbx_seq_one_letter_code
_entity_poly.pdbx_strand_id
1 'polypeptide(L)'
;MYKRQCQWDAGDNLAFTDYGGLFGVGFSVPEPLPEHLGVMVYETPVTAAEIRDGLSNTAVVGECTGRDGQFQSEWINGQNLFDQRFNIRINETQNNELFSDHPGGVNLAFCDGHVSYFDDGIEQDVLIATLTRDGGEIIDQ
;
A
#
# COMPACT_ATOMS: atom_id res chain seq x y z
N MET A 1 5.61 12.93 -19.77
CA MET A 1 5.81 11.51 -19.45
C MET A 1 7.14 11.39 -18.71
N TYR A 2 7.12 11.51 -17.42
CA TYR A 2 8.32 11.42 -16.58
C TYR A 2 8.53 9.96 -16.22
N LYS A 3 9.49 9.34 -16.86
CA LYS A 3 10.03 8.06 -16.38
C LYS A 3 10.95 8.37 -15.21
N ARG A 4 10.48 8.26 -13.98
CA ARG A 4 11.37 7.95 -12.88
C ARG A 4 11.76 6.49 -12.98
N GLN A 5 12.59 6.17 -13.96
CA GLN A 5 13.25 4.88 -14.00
C GLN A 5 14.33 4.87 -12.92
N CYS A 6 14.20 3.94 -11.98
CA CYS A 6 15.26 3.50 -11.06
C CYS A 6 16.30 4.58 -10.77
N GLN A 7 16.00 5.46 -9.85
CA GLN A 7 17.01 6.37 -9.32
C GLN A 7 17.94 5.52 -8.46
N TRP A 8 19.21 5.43 -8.86
CA TRP A 8 20.24 4.78 -8.06
C TRP A 8 20.62 5.73 -6.92
N ASP A 9 20.53 5.27 -5.68
CA ASP A 9 21.14 5.98 -4.59
C ASP A 9 22.66 5.87 -4.70
N ALA A 10 23.37 6.99 -4.55
CA ALA A 10 24.83 7.05 -4.65
C ALA A 10 25.54 6.31 -3.49
N GLY A 11 24.80 5.87 -2.45
CA GLY A 11 25.33 5.20 -1.27
C GLY A 11 25.38 3.67 -1.40
N ASP A 12 24.27 3.05 -1.81
CA ASP A 12 24.11 1.59 -1.67
C ASP A 12 23.95 0.84 -3.01
N ASN A 13 23.86 1.53 -4.13
CA ASN A 13 23.67 0.95 -5.49
C ASN A 13 22.41 0.08 -5.64
N LEU A 14 21.37 0.31 -4.87
CA LEU A 14 20.11 -0.40 -4.97
C LEU A 14 19.12 0.36 -5.85
N ALA A 15 18.32 -0.39 -6.63
CA ALA A 15 17.28 0.19 -7.45
C ALA A 15 16.02 0.44 -6.62
N PHE A 16 15.41 1.60 -6.80
CA PHE A 16 14.11 1.93 -6.19
C PHE A 16 12.94 1.40 -6.99
N THR A 17 11.84 1.14 -6.33
CA THR A 17 10.55 0.82 -6.94
C THR A 17 9.49 1.82 -6.48
N ASP A 18 8.54 2.09 -7.36
CA ASP A 18 7.38 2.92 -7.06
C ASP A 18 6.21 2.10 -6.48
N TYR A 19 6.43 0.81 -6.22
CA TYR A 19 5.43 -0.10 -5.67
C TYR A 19 5.96 -0.77 -4.41
N GLY A 20 5.08 -1.00 -3.45
CA GLY A 20 5.40 -1.71 -2.21
C GLY A 20 4.26 -2.57 -1.72
N GLY A 21 4.58 -3.51 -0.83
CA GLY A 21 3.59 -4.33 -0.16
C GLY A 21 2.77 -3.51 0.84
N LEU A 22 1.48 -3.79 0.91
CA LEU A 22 0.56 -3.12 1.81
C LEU A 22 0.49 -3.84 3.16
N PHE A 23 0.98 -3.14 4.19
CA PHE A 23 0.92 -3.61 5.57
C PHE A 23 -0.50 -3.52 6.14
N GLY A 24 -1.26 -2.53 5.70
CA GLY A 24 -2.61 -2.20 6.18
C GLY A 24 -2.76 -0.71 6.45
N VAL A 25 -3.42 -0.37 7.54
CA VAL A 25 -3.68 1.01 7.93
C VAL A 25 -3.19 1.32 9.36
N GLY A 26 -2.71 2.53 9.58
CA GLY A 26 -2.48 3.07 10.92
C GLY A 26 -1.27 2.55 11.69
N PHE A 27 -0.16 2.22 11.05
CA PHE A 27 1.08 1.76 11.70
C PHE A 27 1.63 2.69 12.81
N SER A 28 1.15 3.92 12.87
CA SER A 28 1.54 4.91 13.89
C SER A 28 0.99 4.62 15.30
N VAL A 29 0.19 3.56 15.49
CA VAL A 29 -0.24 3.10 16.81
C VAL A 29 0.75 2.05 17.32
N PRO A 30 1.08 2.02 18.63
CA PRO A 30 2.10 1.13 19.20
C PRO A 30 1.85 -0.36 18.94
N GLU A 31 0.62 -0.77 18.75
CA GLU A 31 0.20 -2.12 18.34
C GLU A 31 -0.98 -1.98 17.38
N PRO A 32 -0.79 -2.25 16.08
CA PRO A 32 -1.90 -2.24 15.13
C PRO A 32 -2.91 -3.31 15.53
N LEU A 33 -4.19 -2.93 15.57
CA LEU A 33 -5.26 -3.87 15.83
C LEU A 33 -5.36 -4.88 14.67
N PRO A 34 -5.78 -6.13 14.92
CA PRO A 34 -5.90 -7.15 13.87
C PRO A 34 -6.73 -6.70 12.67
N GLU A 35 -7.81 -5.95 12.90
CA GLU A 35 -8.69 -5.37 11.89
C GLU A 35 -8.03 -4.29 11.02
N HIS A 36 -6.89 -3.76 11.43
CA HIS A 36 -6.13 -2.78 10.67
C HIS A 36 -5.02 -3.39 9.80
N LEU A 37 -4.79 -4.70 9.93
CA LEU A 37 -3.73 -5.37 9.20
C LEU A 37 -4.15 -5.71 7.77
N GLY A 38 -3.27 -5.41 6.84
CA GLY A 38 -3.33 -5.87 5.46
C GLY A 38 -2.76 -7.29 5.30
N VAL A 39 -2.28 -7.58 4.10
CA VAL A 39 -1.78 -8.92 3.73
C VAL A 39 -0.27 -9.04 3.91
N MET A 40 0.48 -8.00 3.62
CA MET A 40 1.94 -7.99 3.73
C MET A 40 2.38 -7.57 5.14
N VAL A 41 2.40 -8.54 6.06
CA VAL A 41 2.80 -8.30 7.46
C VAL A 41 4.18 -8.91 7.71
N TYR A 42 5.05 -8.18 8.42
CA TYR A 42 6.41 -8.65 8.73
C TYR A 42 6.36 -9.99 9.47
N GLU A 43 7.22 -10.93 9.03
CA GLU A 43 7.45 -12.23 9.69
C GLU A 43 6.17 -13.07 9.92
N THR A 44 5.04 -12.69 9.34
CA THR A 44 3.76 -13.38 9.54
C THR A 44 3.21 -13.83 8.18
N PRO A 45 3.20 -15.14 7.89
CA PRO A 45 2.56 -15.64 6.69
C PRO A 45 1.04 -15.49 6.80
N VAL A 46 0.42 -14.89 5.79
CA VAL A 46 -1.04 -14.76 5.67
C VAL A 46 -1.54 -15.73 4.63
N THR A 47 -2.49 -16.56 4.99
CA THR A 47 -3.13 -17.52 4.09
C THR A 47 -4.37 -16.90 3.44
N ALA A 48 -4.79 -17.42 2.28
CA ALA A 48 -6.01 -16.97 1.60
C ALA A 48 -7.28 -17.09 2.48
N ALA A 49 -7.31 -18.03 3.42
CA ALA A 49 -8.42 -18.21 4.35
C ALA A 49 -8.49 -17.13 5.44
N GLU A 50 -7.41 -16.40 5.67
CA GLU A 50 -7.35 -15.28 6.62
C GLU A 50 -7.71 -13.95 6.00
N ILE A 51 -7.91 -13.91 4.67
CA ILE A 51 -8.37 -12.73 3.93
C ILE A 51 -9.89 -12.79 3.86
N ARG A 52 -10.56 -12.39 4.95
CA ARG A 52 -11.99 -12.57 5.14
C ARG A 52 -12.85 -11.63 4.32
N ASP A 53 -12.31 -10.45 3.99
CA ASP A 53 -12.99 -9.46 3.14
C ASP A 53 -13.01 -9.88 1.65
N GLY A 54 -12.28 -10.96 1.33
CA GLY A 54 -12.22 -11.57 0.01
C GLY A 54 -11.00 -11.15 -0.81
N LEU A 55 -10.46 -12.11 -1.58
CA LEU A 55 -9.23 -11.90 -2.36
C LEU A 55 -9.36 -10.79 -3.42
N SER A 56 -10.56 -10.58 -3.95
CA SER A 56 -10.85 -9.54 -4.94
C SER A 56 -11.12 -8.18 -4.33
N ASN A 57 -11.28 -8.09 -3.02
CA ASN A 57 -11.58 -6.84 -2.32
C ASN A 57 -10.37 -6.33 -1.53
N THR A 58 -9.34 -7.15 -1.33
CA THR A 58 -8.17 -6.81 -0.51
C THR A 58 -6.94 -6.56 -1.39
N ALA A 59 -6.42 -5.36 -1.32
CA ALA A 59 -5.19 -4.98 -2.01
C ALA A 59 -3.95 -5.55 -1.30
N VAL A 60 -2.95 -5.95 -2.08
CA VAL A 60 -1.70 -6.55 -1.58
C VAL A 60 -0.47 -5.72 -1.94
N VAL A 61 -0.50 -5.01 -3.07
CA VAL A 61 0.57 -4.11 -3.52
C VAL A 61 -0.06 -2.80 -3.96
N GLY A 62 0.56 -1.69 -3.58
CA GLY A 62 0.12 -0.35 -3.93
C GLY A 62 1.24 0.51 -4.50
N GLU A 63 0.86 1.52 -5.25
CA GLU A 63 1.76 2.54 -5.76
C GLU A 63 2.10 3.54 -4.67
N CYS A 64 3.40 3.76 -4.46
CA CYS A 64 3.93 4.69 -3.47
C CYS A 64 5.20 5.33 -4.02
N THR A 65 5.04 6.18 -5.03
CA THR A 65 6.11 6.86 -5.74
C THR A 65 6.80 7.89 -4.85
N GLY A 66 8.13 7.86 -4.84
CA GLY A 66 8.94 8.91 -4.19
C GLY A 66 8.93 8.87 -2.67
N ARG A 67 8.73 7.69 -2.06
CA ARG A 67 9.03 7.51 -0.64
C ARG A 67 10.37 8.12 -0.31
N ASP A 68 10.45 8.85 0.80
CA ASP A 68 11.67 9.53 1.16
C ASP A 68 12.83 8.52 1.33
N GLY A 69 14.05 8.95 1.00
CA GLY A 69 15.22 8.08 0.97
C GLY A 69 15.68 7.52 2.33
N GLN A 70 14.92 7.75 3.40
CA GLN A 70 15.14 7.14 4.71
C GLN A 70 14.35 5.83 4.87
N PHE A 71 13.29 5.62 4.09
CA PHE A 71 12.38 4.49 4.21
C PHE A 71 12.17 3.72 2.89
N GLN A 72 13.24 3.33 2.20
CA GLN A 72 13.36 2.01 1.66
C GLN A 72 12.35 1.64 0.56
N SER A 73 12.28 2.43 -0.48
CA SER A 73 11.66 2.01 -1.73
C SER A 73 12.59 1.12 -2.59
N GLU A 74 13.61 0.52 -1.98
CA GLU A 74 14.53 -0.39 -2.65
C GLU A 74 13.84 -1.70 -2.95
N TRP A 75 13.77 -2.06 -4.24
CA TRP A 75 13.00 -3.23 -4.69
C TRP A 75 13.43 -4.55 -4.05
N ILE A 76 14.69 -4.69 -3.68
CA ILE A 76 15.26 -5.91 -3.08
C ILE A 76 15.17 -5.91 -1.55
N ASN A 77 14.79 -4.80 -0.95
CA ASN A 77 14.71 -4.70 0.50
C ASN A 77 13.41 -5.35 1.00
N GLY A 78 13.53 -6.37 1.86
CA GLY A 78 12.38 -7.03 2.48
C GLY A 78 11.52 -6.12 3.38
N GLN A 79 11.97 -4.89 3.60
CA GLN A 79 11.21 -3.86 4.31
C GLN A 79 10.42 -2.94 3.36
N ASN A 80 10.32 -3.26 2.08
CA ASN A 80 9.52 -2.50 1.12
C ASN A 80 8.01 -2.72 1.34
N LEU A 81 7.58 -2.45 2.57
CA LEU A 81 6.19 -2.44 3.00
C LEU A 81 5.83 -1.04 3.45
N PHE A 82 4.58 -0.66 3.27
CA PHE A 82 4.07 0.63 3.73
C PHE A 82 2.63 0.51 4.21
N ASP A 83 2.18 1.48 4.96
CA ASP A 83 0.83 1.59 5.47
C ASP A 83 0.17 2.90 5.02
N GLN A 84 -1.15 2.91 5.05
CA GLN A 84 -1.95 4.11 4.84
C GLN A 84 -2.41 4.66 6.19
N ARG A 85 -2.25 5.94 6.44
CA ARG A 85 -2.83 6.56 7.62
C ARG A 85 -4.32 6.81 7.44
N PHE A 86 -5.07 6.69 8.54
CA PHE A 86 -6.53 6.86 8.55
C PHE A 86 -7.02 8.24 8.07
N ASN A 87 -6.20 9.26 8.17
CA ASN A 87 -6.57 10.65 7.88
C ASN A 87 -5.79 11.25 6.70
N ILE A 88 -5.05 10.44 5.96
CA ILE A 88 -4.28 10.86 4.78
C ILE A 88 -4.96 10.26 3.54
N ARG A 89 -5.20 11.09 2.54
CA ARG A 89 -5.77 10.66 1.26
C ARG A 89 -4.68 10.20 0.29
N ILE A 90 -5.09 9.48 -0.73
CA ILE A 90 -4.24 9.18 -1.89
C ILE A 90 -3.68 10.50 -2.45
N ASN A 91 -2.40 10.52 -2.80
CA ASN A 91 -1.69 11.67 -3.37
C ASN A 91 -1.57 12.90 -2.46
N GLU A 92 -1.87 12.78 -1.17
CA GLU A 92 -1.76 13.91 -0.23
C GLU A 92 -0.33 14.09 0.27
N THR A 93 0.38 13.00 0.55
CA THR A 93 1.78 13.04 1.00
C THR A 93 2.64 11.99 0.30
N GLN A 94 3.93 12.31 0.08
CA GLN A 94 4.91 11.37 -0.50
C GLN A 94 5.67 10.56 0.56
N ASN A 95 5.18 10.51 1.77
CA ASN A 95 5.92 9.91 2.86
C ASN A 95 5.86 8.37 2.79
N ASN A 96 4.89 7.76 3.40
CA ASN A 96 4.74 6.30 3.43
C ASN A 96 3.29 5.88 3.18
N GLU A 97 2.60 6.67 2.38
CA GLU A 97 1.21 6.49 1.98
C GLU A 97 1.11 6.23 0.47
N LEU A 98 -0.07 5.86 0.02
CA LEU A 98 -0.40 5.72 -1.39
C LEU A 98 -0.19 7.04 -2.13
N PHE A 99 0.75 7.02 -3.06
CA PHE A 99 1.11 8.19 -3.84
C PHE A 99 1.57 7.80 -5.26
N SER A 100 1.20 8.62 -6.23
CA SER A 100 1.63 8.46 -7.62
C SER A 100 1.95 9.81 -8.25
N ASP A 101 2.90 9.80 -9.19
CA ASP A 101 3.12 10.91 -10.12
C ASP A 101 2.02 10.99 -11.21
N HIS A 102 1.08 10.04 -11.26
CA HIS A 102 -0.10 10.12 -12.11
C HIS A 102 -1.11 11.13 -11.56
N PRO A 103 -1.75 11.92 -12.40
CA PRO A 103 -2.83 12.77 -11.91
C PRO A 103 -4.04 11.93 -11.51
N GLY A 104 -4.60 12.22 -10.35
CA GLY A 104 -5.93 11.79 -9.93
C GLY A 104 -6.02 10.44 -9.22
N GLY A 105 -4.91 9.71 -8.95
CA GLY A 105 -5.01 8.47 -8.19
C GLY A 105 -3.82 7.53 -8.31
N VAL A 106 -3.98 6.28 -7.88
CA VAL A 106 -2.94 5.24 -7.81
C VAL A 106 -3.44 3.91 -8.36
N ASN A 107 -2.51 3.03 -8.71
CA ASN A 107 -2.81 1.64 -9.06
C ASN A 107 -2.63 0.73 -7.84
N LEU A 108 -3.60 -0.15 -7.60
CA LEU A 108 -3.57 -1.19 -6.59
C LEU A 108 -3.67 -2.57 -7.25
N ALA A 109 -2.83 -3.51 -6.82
CA ALA A 109 -2.95 -4.92 -7.15
C ALA A 109 -3.61 -5.67 -6.00
N PHE A 110 -4.57 -6.53 -6.31
CA PHE A 110 -5.39 -7.27 -5.36
C PHE A 110 -4.92 -8.72 -5.19
N CYS A 111 -5.37 -9.36 -4.13
CA CYS A 111 -4.95 -10.72 -3.77
C CYS A 111 -5.37 -11.79 -4.77
N ASP A 112 -6.35 -11.54 -5.63
CA ASP A 112 -6.75 -12.43 -6.74
C ASP A 112 -5.96 -12.19 -8.03
N GLY A 113 -5.06 -11.17 -8.04
CA GLY A 113 -4.18 -10.82 -9.15
C GLY A 113 -4.73 -9.76 -10.10
N HIS A 114 -5.94 -9.24 -9.90
CA HIS A 114 -6.38 -8.10 -10.72
C HIS A 114 -5.74 -6.80 -10.28
N VAL A 115 -5.78 -5.79 -11.14
CA VAL A 115 -5.30 -4.43 -10.86
C VAL A 115 -6.43 -3.46 -11.11
N SER A 116 -6.61 -2.52 -10.18
CA SER A 116 -7.59 -1.43 -10.30
C SER A 116 -6.94 -0.08 -10.02
N TYR A 117 -7.45 0.94 -10.71
CA TYR A 117 -7.08 2.32 -10.46
C TYR A 117 -8.02 2.92 -9.42
N PHE A 118 -7.45 3.55 -8.40
CA PHE A 118 -8.16 4.21 -7.31
C PHE A 118 -7.98 5.71 -7.41
N ASP A 119 -9.10 6.41 -7.53
CA ASP A 119 -9.17 7.88 -7.60
C ASP A 119 -8.81 8.51 -6.25
N ASP A 120 -8.10 9.64 -6.23
CA ASP A 120 -7.70 10.34 -5.01
C ASP A 120 -8.89 10.98 -4.26
N GLY A 121 -10.04 11.09 -4.90
CA GLY A 121 -11.32 11.50 -4.30
C GLY A 121 -12.14 10.37 -3.68
N ILE A 122 -11.62 9.12 -3.65
CA ILE A 122 -12.33 7.99 -3.05
C ILE A 122 -12.67 8.25 -1.58
N GLU A 123 -13.83 7.76 -1.14
CA GLU A 123 -14.21 7.80 0.28
C GLU A 123 -13.18 7.08 1.14
N GLN A 124 -12.76 7.71 2.25
CA GLN A 124 -11.68 7.19 3.10
C GLN A 124 -12.00 5.81 3.69
N ASP A 125 -13.26 5.57 4.06
CA ASP A 125 -13.69 4.29 4.62
C ASP A 125 -13.58 3.15 3.57
N VAL A 126 -13.88 3.44 2.30
CA VAL A 126 -13.71 2.49 1.19
C VAL A 126 -12.23 2.18 0.96
N LEU A 127 -11.39 3.20 1.01
CA LEU A 127 -9.94 3.01 0.91
C LEU A 127 -9.42 2.12 2.04
N ILE A 128 -9.77 2.42 3.29
CA ILE A 128 -9.37 1.65 4.47
C ILE A 128 -9.80 0.19 4.34
N ALA A 129 -11.07 -0.06 4.01
CA ALA A 129 -11.61 -1.40 3.80
C ALA A 129 -10.87 -2.19 2.71
N THR A 130 -10.40 -1.50 1.65
CA THR A 130 -9.61 -2.13 0.58
C THR A 130 -8.22 -2.56 1.05
N LEU A 131 -7.65 -1.88 2.04
CA LEU A 131 -6.28 -2.10 2.52
C LEU A 131 -6.19 -3.09 3.69
N THR A 132 -7.31 -3.47 4.29
CA THR A 132 -7.40 -4.42 5.39
C THR A 132 -7.88 -5.80 4.91
N ARG A 133 -7.57 -6.87 5.66
CA ARG A 133 -7.92 -8.26 5.29
C ARG A 133 -9.07 -8.85 6.07
N ASP A 134 -9.47 -8.23 7.18
CA ASP A 134 -10.46 -8.73 8.15
C ASP A 134 -11.15 -7.55 8.87
N GLY A 135 -11.39 -6.46 8.14
CA GLY A 135 -12.08 -5.27 8.66
C GLY A 135 -13.59 -5.51 8.80
N GLY A 136 -14.13 -6.49 8.07
CA GLY A 136 -15.54 -6.88 8.13
C GLY A 136 -16.48 -5.89 7.43
N GLU A 137 -15.94 -4.95 6.67
CA GLU A 137 -16.74 -3.98 5.91
C GLU A 137 -17.28 -4.64 4.63
N ILE A 138 -18.58 -4.59 4.46
CA ILE A 138 -19.22 -4.93 3.17
C ILE A 138 -19.22 -3.66 2.33
N ILE A 139 -18.33 -3.59 1.35
CA ILE A 139 -18.34 -2.53 0.36
C ILE A 139 -19.35 -2.95 -0.72
N ASP A 140 -20.56 -2.39 -0.69
CA ASP A 140 -21.49 -2.46 -1.82
C ASP A 140 -20.90 -1.60 -2.96
N GLN A 141 -20.39 -2.28 -3.99
CA GLN A 141 -19.89 -1.66 -5.23
C GLN A 141 -21.03 -1.33 -6.18
#